data_6825e3c922ea5e2c89b772162b658621
#
_entry.id   6825e3c922ea5e2c89b772162b658621
#
_cell.length_a   1.000
_cell.length_b   1.000
_cell.length_c   1.000
_cell.angle_alpha   90.00
_cell.angle_beta   90.00
_cell.angle_gamma   90.00
#
_symmetry.space_group_name_H-M   'P 1'
#
loop_
_entity.id
_entity.type
_entity.pdbx_description
1 polymer ?
#
loop_
_entity_poly.entity_id
_entity_poly.type
_entity_poly.pdbx_seq_one_letter_code
_entity_poly.pdbx_strand_id
1 'polypeptide(L)'
;VSVLILTTGGTIDKLYFDALSEYQIGDSVVDRLLKTARVALPFRVHELLRKDSLELTDDDRALILGAILDADESRIVITHGTDTMTDTARVLAGKTDKTIVLVGALAPARFADSDATFNLGMAFATAQVAGPGVWIAMNGTIFDGTRVRKDRSINSFVAAE
;
A
#
# COMPACT_ATOMS: atom_id res chain seq x y z
N VAL A 1 -17.46 5.29 10.70
CA VAL A 1 -16.50 4.41 9.99
C VAL A 1 -15.40 5.28 9.40
N SER A 2 -14.16 4.99 9.73
CA SER A 2 -13.00 5.64 9.13
C SER A 2 -12.01 4.60 8.58
N VAL A 3 -11.14 5.04 7.67
CA VAL A 3 -10.07 4.23 7.10
C VAL A 3 -8.73 4.72 7.66
N LEU A 4 -7.95 3.81 8.21
CA LEU A 4 -6.56 4.08 8.54
C LEU A 4 -5.71 3.78 7.30
N ILE A 5 -4.82 4.71 6.95
CA ILE A 5 -3.83 4.48 5.91
C ILE A 5 -2.46 4.47 6.57
N LEU A 6 -1.79 3.33 6.52
CA LEU A 6 -0.40 3.17 6.95
C LEU A 6 0.49 3.33 5.72
N THR A 7 1.44 4.25 5.77
CA THR A 7 2.40 4.40 4.70
C THR A 7 3.74 3.79 5.09
N THR A 8 4.31 3.00 4.20
CA THR A 8 5.59 2.32 4.45
C THR A 8 6.69 2.72 3.46
N GLY A 9 6.37 3.58 2.50
CA GLY A 9 7.27 3.99 1.42
C GLY A 9 6.97 3.28 0.12
N GLY A 10 7.99 2.84 -0.58
CA GLY A 10 7.86 2.22 -1.90
C GLY A 10 7.84 3.24 -3.04
N THR A 11 7.68 2.74 -4.25
CA THR A 11 7.74 3.55 -5.47
C THR A 11 6.70 4.68 -5.49
N ILE A 12 5.53 4.47 -4.89
CA ILE A 12 4.48 5.50 -4.85
C ILE A 12 4.98 6.83 -4.27
N ASP A 13 5.88 6.80 -3.31
CA ASP A 13 6.41 7.96 -2.60
C ASP A 13 7.80 8.41 -3.09
N LYS A 14 8.32 7.82 -4.17
CA LYS A 14 9.62 8.21 -4.72
C LYS A 14 9.60 9.62 -5.28
N LEU A 15 10.71 10.31 -5.09
CA LEU A 15 11.04 11.58 -5.69
C LEU A 15 12.45 11.53 -6.28
N TYR A 16 12.72 12.36 -7.30
CA TYR A 16 14.06 12.51 -7.83
C TYR A 16 14.84 13.53 -7.01
N PHE A 17 16.02 13.15 -6.56
CA PHE A 17 16.92 14.02 -5.79
C PHE A 17 18.08 14.47 -6.67
N ASP A 18 18.01 15.70 -7.17
CA ASP A 18 18.96 16.23 -8.17
C ASP A 18 20.42 16.23 -7.69
N ALA A 19 20.67 16.54 -6.42
CA ALA A 19 22.02 16.62 -5.87
C ALA A 19 22.78 15.29 -5.92
N LEU A 20 22.06 14.15 -5.89
CA LEU A 20 22.63 12.80 -5.96
C LEU A 20 22.31 12.11 -7.29
N SER A 21 21.58 12.77 -8.18
CA SER A 21 21.10 12.20 -9.46
C SER A 21 20.42 10.81 -9.27
N GLU A 22 19.66 10.65 -8.22
CA GLU A 22 18.99 9.38 -7.88
C GLU A 22 17.57 9.60 -7.36
N TYR A 23 16.77 8.53 -7.40
CA TYR A 23 15.45 8.50 -6.78
C TYR A 23 15.58 8.09 -5.32
N GLN A 24 14.82 8.79 -4.46
CA GLN A 24 14.70 8.49 -3.05
C GLN A 24 13.24 8.42 -2.64
N ILE A 25 12.94 7.68 -1.57
CA ILE A 25 11.61 7.66 -0.99
C ILE A 25 11.48 8.91 -0.11
N GLY A 26 10.55 9.78 -0.49
CA GLY A 26 10.26 11.03 0.22
C GLY A 26 9.07 10.92 1.16
N ASP A 27 8.59 12.07 1.60
CA ASP A 27 7.35 12.19 2.36
C ASP A 27 6.20 11.56 1.58
N SER A 28 5.29 10.89 2.28
CA SER A 28 4.15 10.28 1.62
C SER A 28 3.25 11.33 0.97
N VAL A 29 2.85 11.03 -0.26
CA VAL A 29 1.91 11.87 -1.03
C VAL A 29 0.45 11.50 -0.79
N VAL A 30 0.18 10.45 -0.02
CA VAL A 30 -1.14 9.83 0.11
C VAL A 30 -2.19 10.82 0.62
N ASP A 31 -1.89 11.55 1.67
CA ASP A 31 -2.81 12.55 2.22
C ASP A 31 -3.21 13.60 1.17
N ARG A 32 -2.22 14.08 0.42
CA ARG A 32 -2.46 15.05 -0.67
C ARG A 32 -3.32 14.47 -1.79
N LEU A 33 -3.07 13.23 -2.20
CA LEU A 33 -3.85 12.57 -3.25
C LEU A 33 -5.32 12.41 -2.83
N LEU A 34 -5.57 11.99 -1.59
CA LEU A 34 -6.92 11.82 -1.08
C LEU A 34 -7.66 13.14 -0.93
N LYS A 35 -6.98 14.20 -0.47
CA LYS A 35 -7.54 15.55 -0.39
C LYS A 35 -7.84 16.13 -1.77
N THR A 36 -6.94 15.94 -2.73
CA THR A 36 -7.15 16.37 -4.12
C THR A 36 -8.36 15.66 -4.73
N ALA A 37 -8.53 14.38 -4.42
CA ALA A 37 -9.70 13.59 -4.85
C ALA A 37 -10.99 13.95 -4.11
N ARG A 38 -10.92 14.88 -3.16
CA ARG A 38 -12.07 15.30 -2.32
C ARG A 38 -12.75 14.14 -1.59
N VAL A 39 -11.93 13.22 -1.09
CA VAL A 39 -12.44 12.09 -0.30
C VAL A 39 -13.17 12.63 0.93
N ALA A 40 -14.44 12.28 1.06
CA ALA A 40 -15.31 12.75 2.16
C ALA A 40 -15.39 11.75 3.32
N LEU A 41 -15.18 10.45 3.05
CA LEU A 41 -15.14 9.47 4.13
C LEU A 41 -13.97 9.79 5.06
N PRO A 42 -14.18 9.80 6.39
CA PRO A 42 -13.10 10.07 7.34
C PRO A 42 -11.93 9.10 7.14
N PHE A 43 -10.74 9.64 7.12
CA PHE A 43 -9.51 8.85 7.06
C PHE A 43 -8.41 9.48 7.91
N ARG A 44 -7.45 8.66 8.27
CA ARG A 44 -6.25 9.07 9.00
C ARG A 44 -5.04 8.45 8.34
N VAL A 45 -4.02 9.25 8.07
CA VAL A 45 -2.76 8.78 7.52
C VAL A 45 -1.71 8.71 8.63
N HIS A 46 -1.08 7.55 8.76
CA HIS A 46 0.03 7.34 9.68
C HIS A 46 1.24 6.87 8.88
N GLU A 47 2.24 7.72 8.79
CA GLU A 47 3.51 7.38 8.15
C GLU A 47 4.33 6.52 9.11
N LEU A 48 4.47 5.25 8.78
CA LEU A 48 5.12 4.27 9.64
C LEU A 48 6.58 4.03 9.26
N LEU A 49 6.85 3.92 7.96
CA LEU A 49 8.17 3.63 7.39
C LEU A 49 8.36 4.40 6.09
N ARG A 50 9.63 4.58 5.69
CA ARG A 50 10.04 5.14 4.39
C ARG A 50 11.11 4.26 3.77
N LYS A 51 10.74 3.05 3.34
CA LYS A 51 11.66 2.08 2.78
C LYS A 51 11.21 1.59 1.41
N ASP A 52 12.16 1.25 0.56
CA ASP A 52 11.91 0.36 -0.56
C ASP A 52 11.53 -1.02 -0.01
N SER A 53 10.60 -1.72 -0.65
CA SER A 53 10.14 -3.00 -0.14
C SER A 53 11.22 -4.08 -0.11
N LEU A 54 12.26 -3.96 -0.95
CA LEU A 54 13.41 -4.86 -0.91
C LEU A 54 14.28 -4.66 0.35
N GLU A 55 14.13 -3.54 1.03
CA GLU A 55 14.83 -3.22 2.29
C GLU A 55 14.00 -3.53 3.54
N LEU A 56 12.75 -3.95 3.38
CA LEU A 56 11.90 -4.31 4.51
C LEU A 56 12.37 -5.61 5.17
N THR A 57 12.50 -5.55 6.48
CA THR A 57 12.91 -6.67 7.32
C THR A 57 11.71 -7.33 8.00
N ASP A 58 11.95 -8.48 8.64
CA ASP A 58 10.92 -9.13 9.46
C ASP A 58 10.48 -8.25 10.64
N ASP A 59 11.40 -7.46 11.22
CA ASP A 59 11.08 -6.49 12.26
C ASP A 59 10.19 -5.36 11.74
N ASP A 60 10.42 -4.88 10.52
CA ASP A 60 9.56 -3.90 9.87
C ASP A 60 8.15 -4.44 9.68
N ARG A 61 8.01 -5.69 9.24
CA ARG A 61 6.71 -6.34 9.08
C ARG A 61 6.00 -6.58 10.40
N ALA A 62 6.75 -6.89 11.45
CA ALA A 62 6.22 -6.96 12.82
C ALA A 62 5.71 -5.60 13.30
N LEU A 63 6.41 -4.53 12.97
CA LEU A 63 5.98 -3.16 13.27
C LEU A 63 4.67 -2.81 12.55
N ILE A 64 4.55 -3.20 11.28
CA ILE A 64 3.29 -3.03 10.52
C ILE A 64 2.15 -3.77 11.21
N LEU A 65 2.34 -5.03 11.56
CA LEU A 65 1.32 -5.82 12.26
C LEU A 65 0.93 -5.19 13.59
N GLY A 66 1.91 -4.73 14.38
CA GLY A 66 1.67 -4.04 15.64
C GLY A 66 0.79 -2.80 15.47
N ALA A 67 1.10 -1.96 14.48
CA ALA A 67 0.30 -0.78 14.17
C ALA A 67 -1.14 -1.11 13.76
N ILE A 68 -1.33 -2.22 13.05
CA ILE A 68 -2.67 -2.71 12.68
C ILE A 68 -3.45 -3.16 13.92
N LEU A 69 -2.81 -3.92 14.80
CA LEU A 69 -3.46 -4.46 16.01
C LEU A 69 -3.83 -3.34 16.99
N ASP A 70 -2.99 -2.32 17.11
CA ASP A 70 -3.20 -1.19 18.01
C ASP A 70 -4.23 -0.18 17.49
N ALA A 71 -4.55 -0.21 16.20
CA ALA A 71 -5.50 0.74 15.61
C ALA A 71 -6.95 0.42 16.00
N ASP A 72 -7.74 1.46 16.21
CA ASP A 72 -9.19 1.33 16.44
C ASP A 72 -9.96 1.02 15.15
N GLU A 73 -9.41 1.44 14.00
CA GLU A 73 -10.04 1.23 12.71
C GLU A 73 -10.05 -0.24 12.32
N SER A 74 -11.17 -0.69 11.79
CA SER A 74 -11.33 -2.05 11.23
C SER A 74 -10.99 -2.14 9.75
N ARG A 75 -10.74 -0.98 9.09
CA ARG A 75 -10.45 -0.85 7.67
C ARG A 75 -9.13 -0.15 7.48
N ILE A 76 -8.20 -0.85 6.87
CA ILE A 76 -6.82 -0.39 6.78
C ILE A 76 -6.33 -0.51 5.34
N VAL A 77 -5.75 0.57 4.83
CA VAL A 77 -5.00 0.59 3.58
C VAL A 77 -3.52 0.73 3.92
N ILE A 78 -2.67 -0.05 3.28
CA ILE A 78 -1.23 0.02 3.48
C ILE A 78 -0.57 0.32 2.14
N THR A 79 0.11 1.47 2.03
CA THR A 79 0.95 1.72 0.86
C THR A 79 2.30 1.05 1.06
N HIS A 80 2.77 0.37 0.01
CA HIS A 80 3.89 -0.55 0.12
C HIS A 80 4.59 -0.67 -1.23
N GLY A 81 5.89 -0.90 -1.22
CA GLY A 81 6.61 -1.22 -2.44
C GLY A 81 6.13 -2.55 -3.03
N THR A 82 6.12 -2.63 -4.36
CA THR A 82 5.48 -3.77 -5.05
C THR A 82 6.30 -5.05 -5.03
N ASP A 83 7.63 -4.99 -4.84
CA ASP A 83 8.50 -6.16 -4.98
C ASP A 83 8.31 -7.21 -3.88
N THR A 84 8.00 -6.80 -2.65
CA THR A 84 7.78 -7.72 -1.53
C THR A 84 6.41 -7.55 -0.86
N MET A 85 5.48 -6.92 -1.55
CA MET A 85 4.11 -6.72 -1.06
C MET A 85 3.43 -8.04 -0.68
N THR A 86 3.63 -9.08 -1.47
CA THR A 86 3.07 -10.42 -1.21
C THR A 86 3.66 -11.07 0.03
N ASP A 87 4.92 -10.81 0.36
CA ASP A 87 5.55 -11.32 1.58
C ASP A 87 4.90 -10.68 2.82
N THR A 88 4.67 -9.37 2.78
CA THR A 88 3.96 -8.67 3.84
C THR A 88 2.52 -9.16 3.98
N ALA A 89 1.83 -9.38 2.87
CA ALA A 89 0.47 -9.94 2.88
C ALA A 89 0.41 -11.29 3.60
N ARG A 90 1.38 -12.17 3.36
CA ARG A 90 1.45 -13.48 4.04
C ARG A 90 1.70 -13.35 5.54
N VAL A 91 2.53 -12.40 5.96
CA VAL A 91 2.78 -12.13 7.39
C VAL A 91 1.50 -11.67 8.09
N LEU A 92 0.69 -10.85 7.42
CA LEU A 92 -0.54 -10.29 8.00
C LEU A 92 -1.74 -11.24 7.96
N ALA A 93 -1.74 -12.21 7.05
CA ALA A 93 -2.87 -13.11 6.82
C ALA A 93 -3.22 -13.91 8.08
N GLY A 94 -4.49 -13.91 8.46
CA GLY A 94 -5.00 -14.64 9.61
C GLY A 94 -4.61 -14.06 10.97
N LYS A 95 -3.99 -12.89 11.03
CA LYS A 95 -3.54 -12.26 12.28
C LYS A 95 -4.56 -11.34 12.93
N THR A 96 -5.59 -10.96 12.19
CA THR A 96 -6.63 -10.03 12.65
C THR A 96 -7.91 -10.29 11.86
N ASP A 97 -9.03 -9.85 12.40
CA ASP A 97 -10.34 -9.85 11.74
C ASP A 97 -10.63 -8.55 10.97
N LYS A 98 -9.63 -7.71 10.80
CA LYS A 98 -9.76 -6.45 10.07
C LYS A 98 -9.67 -6.66 8.56
N THR A 99 -10.19 -5.69 7.80
CA THR A 99 -9.99 -5.61 6.36
C THR A 99 -8.72 -4.83 6.08
N ILE A 100 -7.75 -5.46 5.43
CA ILE A 100 -6.45 -4.89 5.11
C ILE A 100 -6.28 -4.92 3.60
N VAL A 101 -5.96 -3.78 3.00
CA VAL A 101 -5.71 -3.67 1.56
C VAL A 101 -4.32 -3.10 1.34
N LEU A 102 -3.43 -3.90 0.78
CA LEU A 102 -2.11 -3.46 0.35
C LEU A 102 -2.20 -2.88 -1.06
N VAL A 103 -1.49 -1.79 -1.27
CA VAL A 103 -1.46 -1.06 -2.54
C VAL A 103 -0.11 -0.40 -2.74
N GLY A 104 0.28 -0.23 -3.97
CA GLY A 104 1.47 0.50 -4.34
C GLY A 104 1.32 1.10 -5.73
N ALA A 105 2.43 1.51 -6.31
CA ALA A 105 2.47 2.01 -7.67
C ALA A 105 3.69 1.47 -8.40
N LEU A 106 3.54 1.26 -9.69
CA LEU A 106 4.65 0.90 -10.59
C LEU A 106 5.44 2.14 -11.01
N ALA A 107 4.80 3.30 -11.00
CA ALA A 107 5.44 4.60 -11.25
C ALA A 107 5.20 5.55 -10.06
N PRO A 108 6.20 6.40 -9.70
CA PRO A 108 6.02 7.38 -8.62
C PRO A 108 4.78 8.25 -8.82
N ALA A 109 4.05 8.52 -7.76
CA ALA A 109 2.86 9.38 -7.81
C ALA A 109 3.17 10.80 -8.29
N ARG A 110 4.42 11.25 -8.10
CA ARG A 110 4.90 12.57 -8.53
C ARG A 110 5.15 12.66 -10.03
N PHE A 111 5.12 11.55 -10.76
CA PHE A 111 5.22 11.56 -12.22
C PHE A 111 3.89 11.98 -12.83
N ALA A 112 3.96 12.64 -14.02
CA ALA A 112 2.77 13.03 -14.78
C ALA A 112 1.91 11.80 -15.14
N ASP A 113 2.56 10.71 -15.55
CA ASP A 113 1.92 9.44 -15.86
C ASP A 113 2.22 8.43 -14.75
N SER A 114 1.24 8.17 -13.91
CA SER A 114 1.37 7.23 -12.79
C SER A 114 0.07 6.48 -12.57
N ASP A 115 0.21 5.22 -12.19
CA ASP A 115 -0.86 4.36 -11.74
C ASP A 115 -1.27 4.61 -10.27
N ALA A 116 -0.54 5.47 -9.55
CA ALA A 116 -0.68 5.66 -8.11
C ALA A 116 -2.09 6.09 -7.68
N THR A 117 -2.63 7.13 -8.28
CA THR A 117 -3.95 7.66 -7.87
C THR A 117 -5.06 6.66 -8.15
N PHE A 118 -4.99 5.97 -9.28
CA PHE A 118 -5.94 4.92 -9.63
C PHE A 118 -5.88 3.77 -8.62
N ASN A 119 -4.69 3.27 -8.32
CA ASN A 119 -4.50 2.16 -7.39
C ASN A 119 -4.93 2.54 -5.97
N LEU A 120 -4.58 3.75 -5.52
CA LEU A 120 -4.96 4.24 -4.19
C LEU A 120 -6.48 4.36 -4.06
N GLY A 121 -7.15 4.93 -5.05
CA GLY A 121 -8.62 5.02 -5.07
C GLY A 121 -9.28 3.65 -5.03
N MET A 122 -8.74 2.70 -5.79
CA MET A 122 -9.21 1.32 -5.79
C MET A 122 -9.03 0.65 -4.43
N ALA A 123 -7.89 0.83 -3.79
CA ALA A 123 -7.63 0.28 -2.45
C ALA A 123 -8.56 0.90 -1.39
N PHE A 124 -8.75 2.22 -1.46
CA PHE A 124 -9.63 2.94 -0.54
C PHE A 124 -11.09 2.47 -0.66
N ALA A 125 -11.57 2.26 -1.88
CA ALA A 125 -12.90 1.71 -2.14
C ALA A 125 -13.02 0.25 -1.66
N THR A 126 -12.00 -0.57 -1.93
CA THR A 126 -11.97 -1.96 -1.50
C THR A 126 -12.04 -2.10 0.02
N ALA A 127 -11.31 -1.26 0.76
CA ALA A 127 -11.34 -1.25 2.22
C ALA A 127 -12.75 -0.99 2.78
N GLN A 128 -13.61 -0.30 2.04
CA GLN A 128 -14.98 -0.02 2.46
C GLN A 128 -15.94 -1.20 2.27
N VAL A 129 -15.70 -2.06 1.30
CA VAL A 129 -16.66 -3.08 0.86
C VAL A 129 -16.19 -4.52 1.05
N ALA A 130 -14.88 -4.75 1.09
CA ALA A 130 -14.34 -6.10 1.27
C ALA A 130 -14.55 -6.60 2.70
N GLY A 131 -14.71 -7.90 2.83
CA GLY A 131 -14.73 -8.57 4.14
C GLY A 131 -13.36 -8.62 4.79
N PRO A 132 -13.30 -9.08 6.06
CA PRO A 132 -12.04 -9.29 6.75
C PRO A 132 -11.08 -10.15 5.95
N GLY A 133 -9.80 -9.79 6.01
CA GLY A 133 -8.74 -10.49 5.28
C GLY A 133 -7.71 -9.52 4.74
N VAL A 134 -6.75 -10.06 4.00
CA VAL A 134 -5.67 -9.29 3.39
C VAL A 134 -5.83 -9.33 1.87
N TRP A 135 -5.96 -8.15 1.30
CA TRP A 135 -6.21 -7.94 -0.13
C TRP A 135 -5.05 -7.16 -0.75
N ILE A 136 -4.83 -7.33 -2.04
CA ILE A 136 -3.91 -6.50 -2.83
C ILE A 136 -4.70 -5.86 -3.97
N ALA A 137 -4.62 -4.53 -4.07
CA ALA A 137 -5.26 -3.73 -5.11
C ALA A 137 -4.19 -3.22 -6.08
N MET A 138 -3.99 -3.92 -7.18
CA MET A 138 -3.01 -3.59 -8.21
C MET A 138 -3.52 -3.97 -9.59
N ASN A 139 -3.07 -3.26 -10.61
CA ASN A 139 -3.39 -3.54 -12.02
C ASN A 139 -4.90 -3.61 -12.29
N GLY A 140 -5.69 -2.76 -11.65
CA GLY A 140 -7.14 -2.74 -11.84
C GLY A 140 -7.86 -3.98 -11.29
N THR A 141 -7.20 -4.77 -10.45
CA THR A 141 -7.71 -6.04 -9.93
C THR A 141 -7.55 -6.09 -8.42
N ILE A 142 -8.53 -6.68 -7.75
CA ILE A 142 -8.46 -6.98 -6.32
C ILE A 142 -8.12 -8.45 -6.17
N PHE A 143 -6.98 -8.71 -5.54
CA PHE A 143 -6.50 -10.07 -5.30
C PHE A 143 -6.63 -10.44 -3.82
N ASP A 144 -6.86 -11.73 -3.55
CA ASP A 144 -6.53 -12.29 -2.25
C ASP A 144 -5.01 -12.18 -2.06
N GLY A 145 -4.57 -11.51 -1.00
CA GLY A 145 -3.15 -11.21 -0.78
C GLY A 145 -2.25 -12.45 -0.61
N THR A 146 -2.85 -13.62 -0.35
CA THR A 146 -2.12 -14.89 -0.24
C THR A 146 -2.12 -15.71 -1.53
N ARG A 147 -2.85 -15.27 -2.57
CA ARG A 147 -3.02 -15.98 -3.85
C ARG A 147 -2.67 -15.12 -5.04
N VAL A 148 -1.63 -14.34 -4.91
CA VAL A 148 -1.15 -13.42 -5.93
C VAL A 148 0.36 -13.40 -5.96
N ARG A 149 0.92 -13.14 -7.13
CA ARG A 149 2.35 -12.89 -7.30
C ARG A 149 2.56 -11.71 -8.24
N LYS A 150 3.70 -11.06 -8.11
CA LYS A 150 4.16 -10.07 -9.10
C LYS A 150 4.91 -10.80 -10.20
N ASP A 151 4.40 -10.71 -11.42
CA ASP A 151 5.09 -11.21 -12.61
C ASP A 151 5.94 -10.07 -13.18
N ARG A 152 7.24 -10.14 -12.93
CA ARG A 152 8.18 -9.10 -13.35
C ARG A 152 8.41 -9.09 -14.87
N SER A 153 8.13 -10.19 -15.56
CA SER A 153 8.27 -10.25 -17.02
C SER A 153 7.27 -9.34 -17.74
N ILE A 154 6.09 -9.15 -17.16
CA ILE A 154 5.05 -8.28 -17.68
C ILE A 154 4.75 -7.07 -16.76
N ASN A 155 5.55 -6.91 -15.70
CA ASN A 155 5.41 -5.85 -14.70
C ASN A 155 3.97 -5.70 -14.19
N SER A 156 3.35 -6.80 -13.83
CA SER A 156 1.96 -6.85 -13.37
C SER A 156 1.76 -7.90 -12.28
N PHE A 157 0.78 -7.67 -11.42
CA PHE A 157 0.31 -8.68 -10.49
C PHE A 157 -0.65 -9.63 -11.20
N VAL A 158 -0.49 -10.91 -10.89
CA VAL A 158 -1.32 -11.98 -11.45
C VAL A 158 -1.76 -12.93 -10.33
N ALA A 159 -2.94 -13.52 -10.49
CA ALA A 159 -3.40 -14.53 -9.56
C ALA A 159 -2.43 -15.72 -9.52
N ALA A 160 -2.19 -16.25 -8.34
CA ALA A 160 -1.41 -17.46 -8.11
C ALA A 160 -2.32 -18.58 -7.57
N GLU A 161 -2.03 -19.83 -7.96
CA GLU A 161 -2.76 -21.00 -7.48
C GLU A 161 -2.39 -21.35 -6.03
#